data_9709640f6fbfb95f49d84f760603f7c3
#
_entry.id   9709640f6fbfb95f49d84f760603f7c3
#
_cell.length_a   1.000
_cell.length_b   1.000
_cell.length_c   1.000
_cell.angle_alpha   90.00
_cell.angle_beta   90.00
_cell.angle_gamma   90.00
#
_symmetry.space_group_name_H-M   'P 1'
#
loop_
_entity.id
_entity.type
_entity.pdbx_description
1 polymer ?
#
loop_
_entity_poly.entity_id
_entity_poly.type
_entity_poly.pdbx_seq_one_letter_code
_entity_poly.pdbx_strand_id
1 'polypeptide(L)'
;IYSLLIVLKLLNLINNNEFIIINLILIFISSLSIIIYSSNKKNLYPVKNIKLGSLLIIYFMISVIVPTSFILILQGAQPNYSGIIKFIFTPITSLTTIYIFFSEEYAWRGFLQNIFFDKFGKKLGVIILGMCWSLWHLPLIFTLYTPEAPILGIILRSIHIVGISIFLGYLYIKTKNIWFCAIIHVLNNSAFLITNSKESTITYHDILIVSMVVLIFYVPFLFTKEYKNNLE
;
A
#
# COMPACT_ATOMS: atom_id res chain seq x y z
N ILE A 1 -1.99 19.91 8.15
CA ILE A 1 -2.50 19.29 9.39
C ILE A 1 -1.52 18.22 9.87
N TYR A 2 -1.11 17.24 9.05
CA TYR A 2 -0.15 16.19 9.45
C TYR A 2 1.18 16.76 9.97
N SER A 3 1.74 17.78 9.30
CA SER A 3 2.96 18.45 9.76
C SER A 3 2.80 19.06 11.15
N LEU A 4 1.64 19.63 11.43
CA LEU A 4 1.32 20.18 12.75
C LEU A 4 1.24 19.07 13.81
N LEU A 5 0.62 17.94 13.50
CA LEU A 5 0.54 16.80 14.43
C LEU A 5 1.91 16.23 14.77
N ILE A 6 2.83 16.17 13.80
CA ILE A 6 4.21 15.76 14.07
C ILE A 6 4.88 16.76 15.03
N VAL A 7 4.73 18.07 14.76
CA VAL A 7 5.31 19.10 15.63
C VAL A 7 4.75 18.98 17.04
N LEU A 8 3.42 18.82 17.20
CA LEU A 8 2.80 18.64 18.50
C LEU A 8 3.32 17.41 19.25
N LYS A 9 3.59 16.31 18.50
CA LYS A 9 4.17 15.11 19.06
C LYS A 9 5.64 15.31 19.46
N LEU A 10 6.43 15.92 18.59
CA LEU A 10 7.85 16.20 18.85
C LEU A 10 8.03 17.16 20.04
N LEU A 11 7.06 18.06 20.26
CA LEU A 11 7.02 18.95 21.43
C LEU A 11 6.40 18.30 22.68
N ASN A 12 6.08 16.99 22.64
CA ASN A 12 5.41 16.25 23.72
C ASN A 12 4.07 16.87 24.17
N LEU A 13 3.40 17.63 23.29
CA LEU A 13 2.09 18.23 23.56
C LEU A 13 0.95 17.24 23.38
N ILE A 14 1.17 16.13 22.70
CA ILE A 14 0.25 15.00 22.57
C ILE A 14 1.01 13.69 22.80
N ASN A 15 0.37 12.72 23.46
CA ASN A 15 0.92 11.39 23.66
C ASN A 15 0.71 10.48 22.44
N ASN A 16 1.27 9.26 22.47
CA ASN A 16 1.19 8.32 21.35
C ASN A 16 -0.26 7.95 21.00
N ASN A 17 -1.10 7.74 22.00
CA ASN A 17 -2.48 7.33 21.80
C ASN A 17 -3.30 8.47 21.19
N GLU A 18 -3.14 9.69 21.69
CA GLU A 18 -3.78 10.89 21.14
C GLU A 18 -3.35 11.13 19.69
N PHE A 19 -2.05 11.00 19.40
CA PHE A 19 -1.54 11.11 18.04
C PHE A 19 -2.18 10.08 17.09
N ILE A 20 -2.26 8.81 17.50
CA ILE A 20 -2.89 7.76 16.70
C ILE A 20 -4.38 8.04 16.51
N ILE A 21 -5.11 8.40 17.57
CA ILE A 21 -6.55 8.68 17.50
C ILE A 21 -6.82 9.86 16.56
N ILE A 22 -6.08 10.94 16.67
CA ILE A 22 -6.27 12.13 15.81
C ILE A 22 -5.98 11.76 14.35
N ASN A 23 -4.92 10.98 14.08
CA ASN A 23 -4.64 10.52 12.72
C ASN A 23 -5.78 9.67 12.16
N LEU A 24 -6.30 8.73 12.93
CA LEU A 24 -7.42 7.88 12.50
C LEU A 24 -8.67 8.72 12.20
N ILE A 25 -8.99 9.71 13.03
CA ILE A 25 -10.11 10.63 12.80
C ILE A 25 -9.91 11.43 11.50
N LEU A 26 -8.72 11.96 11.27
CA LEU A 26 -8.41 12.72 10.05
C LEU A 26 -8.50 11.84 8.78
N ILE A 27 -7.98 10.61 8.84
CA ILE A 27 -8.11 9.64 7.77
C ILE A 27 -9.59 9.33 7.51
N PHE A 28 -10.37 9.09 8.57
CA PHE A 28 -11.79 8.79 8.47
C PHE A 28 -12.59 9.95 7.84
N ILE A 29 -12.36 11.19 8.29
CA ILE A 29 -13.02 12.38 7.73
C ILE A 29 -12.67 12.58 6.26
N SER A 30 -11.38 12.44 5.90
CA SER A 30 -10.93 12.53 4.50
C SER A 30 -11.57 11.45 3.64
N SER A 31 -11.64 10.24 4.16
CA SER A 31 -12.25 9.08 3.51
C SER A 31 -13.75 9.31 3.25
N LEU A 32 -14.47 9.79 4.26
CA LEU A 32 -15.89 10.08 4.15
C LEU A 32 -16.16 11.16 3.10
N SER A 33 -15.34 12.20 3.06
CA SER A 33 -15.45 13.29 2.07
C SER A 33 -15.28 12.78 0.64
N ILE A 34 -14.30 11.87 0.41
CA ILE A 34 -14.06 11.27 -0.90
C ILE A 34 -15.22 10.34 -1.29
N ILE A 35 -15.76 9.54 -0.36
CA ILE A 35 -16.91 8.67 -0.61
C ILE A 35 -18.13 9.49 -1.02
N ILE A 36 -18.43 10.56 -0.28
CA ILE A 36 -19.57 11.47 -0.60
C ILE A 36 -19.36 12.08 -1.98
N TYR A 37 -18.17 12.59 -2.28
CA TYR A 37 -17.86 13.16 -3.60
C TYR A 37 -17.96 12.13 -4.72
N SER A 38 -17.48 10.91 -4.49
CA SER A 38 -17.44 9.84 -5.48
C SER A 38 -18.81 9.21 -5.74
N SER A 39 -19.70 9.18 -4.75
CA SER A 39 -21.07 8.63 -4.88
C SER A 39 -21.89 9.32 -5.97
N ASN A 40 -21.56 10.56 -6.29
CA ASN A 40 -22.17 11.32 -7.37
C ASN A 40 -21.65 10.98 -8.79
N LYS A 41 -20.64 10.09 -8.91
CA LYS A 41 -20.07 9.69 -10.21
C LYS A 41 -20.37 8.22 -10.51
N LYS A 42 -21.04 7.97 -11.64
CA LYS A 42 -21.53 6.64 -12.11
C LYS A 42 -20.46 5.55 -12.32
N ASN A 43 -19.17 5.79 -12.03
CA ASN A 43 -18.06 4.89 -12.39
C ASN A 43 -17.52 4.02 -11.23
N LEU A 44 -18.24 3.88 -10.13
CA LEU A 44 -17.80 3.17 -8.93
C LEU A 44 -18.35 1.73 -8.81
N TYR A 45 -18.63 1.08 -9.94
CA TYR A 45 -19.22 -0.26 -9.92
C TYR A 45 -18.23 -1.33 -9.43
N PRO A 46 -18.51 -2.01 -8.31
CA PRO A 46 -17.62 -3.03 -7.75
C PRO A 46 -17.54 -4.31 -8.60
N VAL A 47 -18.48 -4.49 -9.53
CA VAL A 47 -18.62 -5.73 -10.33
C VAL A 47 -17.88 -5.74 -11.67
N LYS A 48 -17.17 -4.66 -12.03
CA LYS A 48 -16.45 -4.62 -13.30
C LYS A 48 -15.14 -5.43 -13.24
N ASN A 49 -14.91 -6.28 -14.25
CA ASN A 49 -13.70 -7.07 -14.42
C ASN A 49 -13.33 -7.99 -13.23
N ILE A 50 -14.34 -8.59 -12.57
CA ILE A 50 -14.17 -9.43 -11.38
C ILE A 50 -13.12 -10.53 -11.60
N LYS A 51 -13.23 -11.30 -12.70
CA LYS A 51 -12.32 -12.42 -12.97
C LYS A 51 -10.84 -11.97 -12.96
N LEU A 52 -10.53 -10.89 -13.69
CA LEU A 52 -9.16 -10.39 -13.76
C LEU A 52 -8.71 -9.79 -12.44
N GLY A 53 -9.58 -9.02 -11.77
CA GLY A 53 -9.28 -8.45 -10.46
C GLY A 53 -8.98 -9.53 -9.42
N SER A 54 -9.78 -10.60 -9.37
CA SER A 54 -9.55 -11.72 -8.45
C SER A 54 -8.24 -12.45 -8.74
N LEU A 55 -7.89 -12.66 -10.01
CA LEU A 55 -6.60 -13.26 -10.39
C LEU A 55 -5.41 -12.40 -9.92
N LEU A 56 -5.52 -11.08 -10.04
CA LEU A 56 -4.47 -10.17 -9.59
C LEU A 56 -4.40 -10.07 -8.05
N ILE A 57 -5.52 -10.23 -7.33
CA ILE A 57 -5.51 -10.37 -5.87
C ILE A 57 -4.77 -11.66 -5.47
N ILE A 58 -5.06 -12.78 -6.11
CA ILE A 58 -4.36 -14.06 -5.87
C ILE A 58 -2.88 -13.92 -6.16
N TYR A 59 -2.51 -13.29 -7.27
CA TYR A 59 -1.11 -12.99 -7.59
C TYR A 59 -0.43 -12.20 -6.47
N PHE A 60 -1.10 -11.14 -5.97
CA PHE A 60 -0.58 -10.35 -4.85
C PHE A 60 -0.39 -11.20 -3.59
N MET A 61 -1.38 -12.02 -3.22
CA MET A 61 -1.25 -12.92 -2.06
C MET A 61 -0.04 -13.85 -2.22
N ILE A 62 0.17 -14.43 -3.40
CA ILE A 62 1.34 -15.28 -3.69
C ILE A 62 2.63 -14.48 -3.54
N SER A 63 2.70 -13.25 -4.07
CA SER A 63 3.88 -12.39 -3.99
C SER A 63 4.27 -11.98 -2.57
N VAL A 64 3.35 -12.10 -1.61
CA VAL A 64 3.59 -11.84 -0.19
C VAL A 64 3.87 -13.15 0.56
N ILE A 65 3.00 -14.15 0.42
CA ILE A 65 3.07 -15.40 1.20
C ILE A 65 4.33 -16.20 0.86
N VAL A 66 4.64 -16.37 -0.42
CA VAL A 66 5.75 -17.24 -0.85
C VAL A 66 7.11 -16.71 -0.40
N PRO A 67 7.48 -15.45 -0.68
CA PRO A 67 8.77 -14.93 -0.22
C PRO A 67 8.88 -14.92 1.31
N THR A 68 7.83 -14.49 2.00
CA THR A 68 7.83 -14.42 3.47
C THR A 68 8.01 -15.81 4.09
N SER A 69 7.25 -16.81 3.61
CA SER A 69 7.38 -18.19 4.10
C SER A 69 8.76 -18.79 3.78
N PHE A 70 9.30 -18.51 2.60
CA PHE A 70 10.63 -18.95 2.20
C PHE A 70 11.72 -18.39 3.11
N ILE A 71 11.64 -17.09 3.43
CA ILE A 71 12.58 -16.43 4.33
C ILE A 71 12.52 -17.04 5.74
N LEU A 72 11.29 -17.27 6.27
CA LEU A 72 11.12 -17.93 7.58
C LEU A 72 11.80 -19.30 7.60
N ILE A 73 11.63 -20.12 6.55
CA ILE A 73 12.26 -21.42 6.42
C ILE A 73 13.80 -21.29 6.41
N LEU A 74 14.36 -20.34 5.65
CA LEU A 74 15.80 -20.10 5.63
C LEU A 74 16.37 -19.67 7.00
N GLN A 75 15.55 -19.02 7.82
CA GLN A 75 15.86 -18.64 9.19
C GLN A 75 15.65 -19.79 10.20
N GLY A 76 15.30 -20.99 9.74
CA GLY A 76 14.99 -22.14 10.59
C GLY A 76 13.63 -22.06 11.30
N ALA A 77 12.78 -21.13 10.93
CA ALA A 77 11.44 -20.97 11.48
C ALA A 77 10.39 -21.71 10.64
N GLN A 78 9.30 -22.13 11.26
CA GLN A 78 8.17 -22.70 10.54
C GLN A 78 7.26 -21.59 10.00
N PRO A 79 6.64 -21.77 8.81
CA PRO A 79 5.64 -20.84 8.31
C PRO A 79 4.46 -20.70 9.28
N ASN A 80 4.01 -19.47 9.46
CA ASN A 80 2.87 -19.19 10.35
C ASN A 80 1.54 -19.45 9.60
N TYR A 81 1.08 -20.70 9.58
CA TYR A 81 -0.16 -21.08 8.89
C TYR A 81 -1.39 -20.33 9.40
N SER A 82 -1.49 -20.11 10.72
CA SER A 82 -2.59 -19.33 11.31
C SER A 82 -2.56 -17.87 10.81
N GLY A 83 -1.38 -17.27 10.75
CA GLY A 83 -1.18 -15.93 10.24
C GLY A 83 -1.51 -15.82 8.74
N ILE A 84 -1.12 -16.82 7.94
CA ILE A 84 -1.46 -16.89 6.51
C ILE A 84 -2.98 -16.94 6.32
N ILE A 85 -3.68 -17.77 7.09
CA ILE A 85 -5.15 -17.85 7.03
C ILE A 85 -5.77 -16.49 7.40
N LYS A 86 -5.35 -15.87 8.50
CA LYS A 86 -5.82 -14.53 8.90
C LYS A 86 -5.57 -13.50 7.81
N PHE A 87 -4.38 -13.48 7.22
CA PHE A 87 -4.02 -12.60 6.11
C PHE A 87 -4.98 -12.75 4.92
N ILE A 88 -5.25 -13.98 4.47
CA ILE A 88 -6.15 -14.26 3.35
C ILE A 88 -7.57 -13.74 3.62
N PHE A 89 -8.06 -13.88 4.85
CA PHE A 89 -9.42 -13.47 5.22
C PHE A 89 -9.52 -12.01 5.67
N THR A 90 -8.41 -11.28 5.80
CA THR A 90 -8.43 -9.88 6.24
C THR A 90 -9.35 -8.98 5.42
N PRO A 91 -9.46 -9.06 4.07
CA PRO A 91 -10.41 -8.22 3.35
C PRO A 91 -11.86 -8.40 3.77
N ILE A 92 -12.25 -9.62 4.18
CA ILE A 92 -13.60 -9.90 4.67
C ILE A 92 -13.78 -9.38 6.09
N THR A 93 -12.81 -9.59 6.97
CA THR A 93 -12.89 -9.13 8.37
C THR A 93 -12.75 -7.60 8.49
N SER A 94 -12.21 -6.95 7.46
CA SER A 94 -12.01 -5.49 7.40
C SER A 94 -13.11 -4.75 6.66
N LEU A 95 -14.29 -5.33 6.47
CA LEU A 95 -15.39 -4.69 5.72
C LEU A 95 -15.79 -3.31 6.26
N THR A 96 -15.65 -3.07 7.55
CA THR A 96 -15.94 -1.77 8.18
C THR A 96 -14.85 -0.72 7.93
N THR A 97 -13.62 -1.14 7.68
CA THR A 97 -12.46 -0.26 7.48
C THR A 97 -12.00 -0.15 6.03
N ILE A 98 -12.48 -1.03 5.15
CA ILE A 98 -12.08 -1.04 3.73
C ILE A 98 -12.36 0.29 3.03
N TYR A 99 -13.34 1.06 3.51
CA TYR A 99 -13.67 2.38 2.96
C TYR A 99 -12.54 3.41 3.14
N ILE A 100 -11.71 3.26 4.17
CA ILE A 100 -10.52 4.09 4.37
C ILE A 100 -9.55 3.84 3.21
N PHE A 101 -9.25 2.58 2.95
CA PHE A 101 -8.35 2.17 1.86
C PHE A 101 -8.93 2.48 0.48
N PHE A 102 -10.25 2.32 0.32
CA PHE A 102 -10.95 2.74 -0.90
C PHE A 102 -10.75 4.22 -1.18
N SER A 103 -10.86 5.09 -0.19
CA SER A 103 -10.71 6.53 -0.38
C SER A 103 -9.26 6.93 -0.71
N GLU A 104 -8.28 6.27 -0.07
CA GLU A 104 -6.87 6.47 -0.44
C GLU A 104 -6.63 6.03 -1.89
N GLU A 105 -7.09 4.84 -2.28
CA GLU A 105 -6.91 4.34 -3.64
C GLU A 105 -7.67 5.17 -4.68
N TYR A 106 -8.82 5.73 -4.30
CA TYR A 106 -9.53 6.67 -5.16
C TYR A 106 -8.70 7.92 -5.43
N ALA A 107 -8.06 8.48 -4.40
CA ALA A 107 -7.18 9.63 -4.56
C ALA A 107 -5.94 9.28 -5.41
N TRP A 108 -5.27 8.17 -5.08
CA TRP A 108 -4.04 7.78 -5.76
C TRP A 108 -4.29 7.29 -7.19
N ARG A 109 -5.19 6.32 -7.41
CA ARG A 109 -5.41 5.66 -8.72
C ARG A 109 -6.54 6.31 -9.50
N GLY A 110 -7.61 6.72 -8.81
CA GLY A 110 -8.76 7.32 -9.48
C GLY A 110 -8.53 8.75 -9.96
N PHE A 111 -7.63 9.50 -9.29
CA PHE A 111 -7.41 10.91 -9.58
C PHE A 111 -5.94 11.21 -9.93
N LEU A 112 -5.01 11.07 -8.99
CA LEU A 112 -3.62 11.52 -9.16
C LEU A 112 -2.88 10.75 -10.25
N GLN A 113 -3.11 9.43 -10.39
CA GLN A 113 -2.45 8.61 -11.38
C GLN A 113 -2.60 9.18 -12.80
N ASN A 114 -3.79 9.63 -13.18
CA ASN A 114 -4.01 10.19 -14.51
C ASN A 114 -3.21 11.49 -14.69
N ILE A 115 -3.20 12.37 -13.71
CA ILE A 115 -2.43 13.63 -13.74
C ILE A 115 -0.93 13.36 -13.91
N PHE A 116 -0.41 12.38 -13.17
CA PHE A 116 1.01 12.01 -13.26
C PHE A 116 1.34 11.34 -14.60
N PHE A 117 0.42 10.53 -15.13
CA PHE A 117 0.58 9.91 -16.45
C PHE A 117 0.60 10.93 -17.57
N ASP A 118 -0.28 11.91 -17.52
CA ASP A 118 -0.35 12.99 -18.52
C ASP A 118 0.91 13.86 -18.48
N LYS A 119 1.45 14.11 -17.28
CA LYS A 119 2.59 15.01 -17.11
C LYS A 119 3.95 14.33 -17.36
N PHE A 120 4.13 13.09 -16.95
CA PHE A 120 5.44 12.40 -16.92
C PHE A 120 5.48 11.13 -17.77
N GLY A 121 4.37 10.79 -18.46
CA GLY A 121 4.19 9.47 -19.07
C GLY A 121 3.90 8.38 -18.03
N LYS A 122 3.43 7.22 -18.49
CA LYS A 122 2.88 6.20 -17.60
C LYS A 122 3.94 5.57 -16.70
N LYS A 123 5.12 5.22 -17.22
CA LYS A 123 6.20 4.56 -16.47
C LYS A 123 6.76 5.46 -15.37
N LEU A 124 7.21 6.65 -15.76
CA LEU A 124 7.77 7.59 -14.80
C LEU A 124 6.69 8.14 -13.88
N GLY A 125 5.50 8.39 -14.39
CA GLY A 125 4.37 8.88 -13.63
C GLY A 125 3.99 7.96 -12.47
N VAL A 126 3.95 6.62 -12.67
CA VAL A 126 3.62 5.69 -11.58
C VAL A 126 4.74 5.61 -10.53
N ILE A 127 6.00 5.73 -10.94
CA ILE A 127 7.15 5.75 -10.01
C ILE A 127 7.09 7.01 -9.13
N ILE A 128 6.92 8.18 -9.76
CA ILE A 128 6.81 9.45 -9.02
C ILE A 128 5.58 9.43 -8.10
N LEU A 129 4.45 8.89 -8.57
CA LEU A 129 3.25 8.71 -7.73
C LEU A 129 3.55 7.84 -6.51
N GLY A 130 4.28 6.73 -6.68
CA GLY A 130 4.72 5.87 -5.58
C GLY A 130 5.65 6.60 -4.61
N MET A 131 6.56 7.43 -5.10
CA MET A 131 7.41 8.28 -4.25
C MET A 131 6.58 9.28 -3.45
N CYS A 132 5.62 9.97 -4.07
CA CYS A 132 4.71 10.87 -3.37
C CYS A 132 3.91 10.14 -2.29
N TRP A 133 3.43 8.93 -2.58
CA TRP A 133 2.72 8.11 -1.60
C TRP A 133 3.63 7.66 -0.45
N SER A 134 4.89 7.33 -0.73
CA SER A 134 5.88 7.04 0.32
C SER A 134 6.14 8.25 1.22
N LEU A 135 6.35 9.43 0.63
CA LEU A 135 6.57 10.67 1.38
C LEU A 135 5.35 11.05 2.25
N TRP A 136 4.15 10.71 1.82
CA TRP A 136 2.94 10.91 2.63
C TRP A 136 2.96 10.11 3.93
N HIS A 137 3.71 8.99 3.99
CA HIS A 137 3.88 8.18 5.20
C HIS A 137 4.98 8.68 6.15
N LEU A 138 5.76 9.72 5.79
CA LEU A 138 6.86 10.20 6.65
C LEU A 138 6.46 10.42 8.11
N PRO A 139 5.30 11.06 8.42
CA PRO A 139 4.88 11.23 9.80
C PRO A 139 4.80 9.91 10.58
N LEU A 140 4.24 8.88 9.95
CA LEU A 140 4.08 7.57 10.57
C LEU A 140 5.43 6.82 10.71
N ILE A 141 6.37 7.04 9.80
CA ILE A 141 7.71 6.46 9.89
C ILE A 141 8.42 6.96 11.13
N PHE A 142 8.40 8.28 11.35
CA PHE A 142 9.06 8.90 12.50
C PHE A 142 8.41 8.62 13.85
N THR A 143 7.12 8.27 13.88
CA THR A 143 6.35 8.20 15.12
C THR A 143 5.85 6.81 15.48
N LEU A 144 5.63 5.94 14.48
CA LEU A 144 4.94 4.67 14.69
C LEU A 144 5.67 3.48 14.07
N TYR A 145 6.08 3.60 12.78
CA TYR A 145 6.56 2.42 12.06
C TYR A 145 7.99 2.04 12.41
N THR A 146 8.89 3.03 12.44
CA THR A 146 10.32 2.81 12.63
C THR A 146 11.00 3.98 13.31
N PRO A 147 10.51 4.42 14.49
CA PRO A 147 11.03 5.58 15.18
C PRO A 147 12.52 5.44 15.54
N GLU A 148 12.99 4.20 15.79
CA GLU A 148 14.37 3.91 16.17
C GLU A 148 15.36 3.95 14.96
N ALA A 149 14.83 3.76 13.73
CA ALA A 149 15.64 3.73 12.51
C ALA A 149 14.92 4.42 11.34
N PRO A 150 14.58 5.71 11.44
CA PRO A 150 13.69 6.38 10.48
C PRO A 150 14.27 6.44 9.07
N ILE A 151 15.59 6.60 8.92
CA ILE A 151 16.26 6.66 7.60
C ILE A 151 16.13 5.31 6.88
N LEU A 152 16.40 4.19 7.55
CA LEU A 152 16.21 2.86 6.99
C LEU A 152 14.74 2.61 6.70
N GLY A 153 13.85 3.05 7.58
CA GLY A 153 12.40 2.99 7.37
C GLY A 153 11.93 3.75 6.13
N ILE A 154 12.48 4.95 5.88
CA ILE A 154 12.17 5.72 4.66
C ILE A 154 12.62 4.95 3.41
N ILE A 155 13.84 4.42 3.40
CA ILE A 155 14.38 3.69 2.25
C ILE A 155 13.53 2.44 1.98
N LEU A 156 13.33 1.59 2.99
CA LEU A 156 12.55 0.36 2.88
C LEU A 156 11.13 0.64 2.39
N ARG A 157 10.47 1.60 3.01
CA ARG A 157 9.09 1.96 2.67
C ARG A 157 8.99 2.55 1.27
N SER A 158 9.95 3.36 0.84
CA SER A 158 9.94 3.96 -0.50
C SER A 158 10.07 2.89 -1.58
N ILE A 159 10.99 1.93 -1.43
CA ILE A 159 11.15 0.82 -2.35
C ILE A 159 9.86 0.00 -2.42
N HIS A 160 9.31 -0.36 -1.27
CA HIS A 160 8.10 -1.16 -1.17
C HIS A 160 6.89 -0.46 -1.79
N ILE A 161 6.63 0.81 -1.42
CA ILE A 161 5.47 1.57 -1.90
C ILE A 161 5.57 1.88 -3.39
N VAL A 162 6.77 2.17 -3.93
CA VAL A 162 6.94 2.33 -5.37
C VAL A 162 6.63 1.03 -6.09
N GLY A 163 7.10 -0.12 -5.59
CA GLY A 163 6.78 -1.43 -6.14
C GLY A 163 5.28 -1.70 -6.16
N ILE A 164 4.62 -1.51 -5.03
CA ILE A 164 3.15 -1.69 -4.94
C ILE A 164 2.41 -0.66 -5.81
N SER A 165 2.91 0.59 -5.91
CA SER A 165 2.31 1.60 -6.78
C SER A 165 2.30 1.15 -8.24
N ILE A 166 3.39 0.54 -8.72
CA ILE A 166 3.47 -0.04 -10.07
C ILE A 166 2.39 -1.12 -10.26
N PHE A 167 2.28 -2.04 -9.31
CA PHE A 167 1.31 -3.13 -9.38
C PHE A 167 -0.14 -2.63 -9.31
N LEU A 168 -0.47 -1.77 -8.36
CA LEU A 168 -1.81 -1.18 -8.23
C LEU A 168 -2.18 -0.28 -9.41
N GLY A 169 -1.19 0.44 -9.97
CA GLY A 169 -1.37 1.21 -11.20
C GLY A 169 -1.76 0.31 -12.38
N TYR A 170 -1.06 -0.81 -12.57
CA TYR A 170 -1.40 -1.82 -13.56
C TYR A 170 -2.81 -2.39 -13.34
N LEU A 171 -3.09 -2.82 -12.11
CA LEU A 171 -4.40 -3.36 -11.73
C LEU A 171 -5.52 -2.38 -12.09
N TYR A 172 -5.36 -1.10 -11.75
CA TYR A 172 -6.35 -0.08 -12.05
C TYR A 172 -6.49 0.20 -13.55
N ILE A 173 -5.39 0.24 -14.31
CA ILE A 173 -5.43 0.39 -15.77
C ILE A 173 -6.27 -0.74 -16.38
N LYS A 174 -6.05 -1.98 -15.94
CA LYS A 174 -6.70 -3.18 -16.48
C LYS A 174 -8.16 -3.33 -16.07
N THR A 175 -8.46 -3.04 -14.82
CA THR A 175 -9.78 -3.34 -14.25
C THR A 175 -10.71 -2.13 -14.25
N LYS A 176 -10.15 -0.91 -14.17
CA LYS A 176 -10.90 0.33 -13.92
C LYS A 176 -11.80 0.21 -12.68
N ASN A 177 -11.31 -0.53 -11.67
CA ASN A 177 -12.06 -0.85 -10.47
C ASN A 177 -11.19 -0.60 -9.23
N ILE A 178 -11.54 0.44 -8.47
CA ILE A 178 -10.80 0.87 -7.28
C ILE A 178 -10.95 -0.12 -6.12
N TRP A 179 -12.05 -0.89 -6.07
CA TRP A 179 -12.26 -1.85 -5.00
C TRP A 179 -11.19 -2.93 -4.94
N PHE A 180 -10.68 -3.38 -6.10
CA PHE A 180 -9.56 -4.32 -6.11
C PHE A 180 -8.28 -3.69 -5.57
N CYS A 181 -8.04 -2.41 -5.85
CA CYS A 181 -6.90 -1.69 -5.28
C CYS A 181 -7.05 -1.58 -3.75
N ALA A 182 -8.25 -1.26 -3.26
CA ALA A 182 -8.54 -1.19 -1.83
C ALA A 182 -8.36 -2.55 -1.12
N ILE A 183 -8.82 -3.65 -1.73
CA ILE A 183 -8.61 -5.00 -1.20
C ILE A 183 -7.11 -5.31 -1.08
N ILE A 184 -6.32 -5.03 -2.12
CA ILE A 184 -4.88 -5.26 -2.10
C ILE A 184 -4.21 -4.35 -1.07
N HIS A 185 -4.66 -3.12 -0.91
CA HIS A 185 -4.14 -2.21 0.11
C HIS A 185 -4.41 -2.75 1.53
N VAL A 186 -5.60 -3.29 1.80
CA VAL A 186 -5.91 -4.00 3.06
C VAL A 186 -4.97 -5.17 3.28
N LEU A 187 -4.78 -6.03 2.27
CA LEU A 187 -3.85 -7.15 2.33
C LEU A 187 -2.42 -6.69 2.59
N ASN A 188 -1.97 -5.66 1.87
CA ASN A 188 -0.64 -5.10 2.08
C ASN A 188 -0.40 -4.67 3.53
N ASN A 189 -1.36 -3.96 4.11
CA ASN A 189 -1.26 -3.51 5.50
C ASN A 189 -1.39 -4.65 6.53
N SER A 190 -1.83 -5.82 6.11
CA SER A 190 -2.01 -7.01 6.95
C SER A 190 -0.89 -8.04 6.81
N ALA A 191 0.12 -7.77 5.97
CA ALA A 191 1.20 -8.73 5.68
C ALA A 191 2.00 -9.14 6.93
N PHE A 192 2.08 -8.27 7.96
CA PHE A 192 2.72 -8.57 9.24
C PHE A 192 2.12 -9.79 9.95
N LEU A 193 0.86 -10.15 9.66
CA LEU A 193 0.22 -11.33 10.26
C LEU A 193 0.95 -12.64 9.91
N ILE A 194 1.66 -12.66 8.78
CA ILE A 194 2.34 -13.87 8.29
C ILE A 194 3.61 -14.16 9.10
N THR A 195 4.29 -13.12 9.60
CA THR A 195 5.61 -13.26 10.23
C THR A 195 5.57 -13.57 11.73
N ASN A 196 4.47 -13.29 12.43
CA ASN A 196 4.45 -13.29 13.92
C ASN A 196 5.50 -12.36 14.57
N SER A 197 6.18 -11.54 13.78
CA SER A 197 7.25 -10.69 14.31
C SER A 197 6.65 -9.59 15.17
N LYS A 198 6.86 -9.70 16.47
CA LYS A 198 6.80 -8.58 17.39
C LYS A 198 8.10 -7.81 17.19
N GLU A 199 7.98 -6.57 16.68
CA GLU A 199 9.05 -5.57 16.64
C GLU A 199 10.44 -6.12 16.31
N SER A 200 10.77 -6.22 15.05
CA SER A 200 12.15 -6.35 14.61
C SER A 200 12.68 -4.99 14.18
N THR A 201 13.84 -4.61 14.69
CA THR A 201 14.56 -3.46 14.17
C THR A 201 14.82 -3.67 12.69
N ILE A 202 14.48 -2.69 11.85
CA ILE A 202 14.76 -2.77 10.41
C ILE A 202 16.27 -2.87 10.19
N THR A 203 16.63 -3.82 9.33
CA THR A 203 18.02 -4.08 8.96
C THR A 203 18.26 -3.86 7.46
N TYR A 204 19.52 -3.80 7.04
CA TYR A 204 19.87 -3.78 5.62
C TYR A 204 19.41 -5.04 4.88
N HIS A 205 19.33 -6.19 5.58
CA HIS A 205 18.78 -7.41 5.00
C HIS A 205 17.31 -7.26 4.59
N ASP A 206 16.51 -6.56 5.40
CA ASP A 206 15.10 -6.32 5.07
C ASP A 206 14.97 -5.46 3.80
N ILE A 207 15.85 -4.48 3.63
CA ILE A 207 15.89 -3.65 2.41
C ILE A 207 16.23 -4.51 1.20
N LEU A 208 17.23 -5.41 1.30
CA LEU A 208 17.59 -6.32 0.20
C LEU A 208 16.45 -7.25 -0.16
N ILE A 209 15.79 -7.86 0.84
CA ILE A 209 14.66 -8.77 0.65
C ILE A 209 13.51 -8.06 -0.04
N VAL A 210 13.10 -6.90 0.47
CA VAL A 210 12.01 -6.12 -0.12
C VAL A 210 12.36 -5.68 -1.53
N SER A 211 13.61 -5.27 -1.78
CA SER A 211 14.08 -4.92 -3.13
C SER A 211 13.96 -6.10 -4.09
N MET A 212 14.35 -7.31 -3.68
CA MET A 212 14.21 -8.53 -4.50
C MET A 212 12.74 -8.85 -4.79
N VAL A 213 11.86 -8.77 -3.79
CA VAL A 213 10.42 -8.99 -3.98
C VAL A 213 9.86 -7.97 -4.97
N VAL A 214 10.20 -6.70 -4.84
CA VAL A 214 9.74 -5.64 -5.74
C VAL A 214 10.26 -5.87 -7.16
N LEU A 215 11.53 -6.22 -7.33
CA LEU A 215 12.13 -6.49 -8.63
C LEU A 215 11.50 -7.70 -9.32
N ILE A 216 11.22 -8.77 -8.58
CA ILE A 216 10.68 -10.01 -9.15
C ILE A 216 9.18 -9.90 -9.43
N PHE A 217 8.40 -9.35 -8.49
CA PHE A 217 6.95 -9.43 -8.55
C PHE A 217 6.28 -8.16 -9.08
N TYR A 218 6.87 -6.96 -8.94
CA TYR A 218 6.17 -5.73 -9.30
C TYR A 218 6.79 -4.97 -10.46
N VAL A 219 8.13 -4.89 -10.53
CA VAL A 219 8.82 -4.18 -11.63
C VAL A 219 8.49 -4.75 -13.03
N PRO A 220 8.29 -6.07 -13.24
CA PRO A 220 7.94 -6.60 -14.55
C PRO A 220 6.68 -5.97 -15.17
N PHE A 221 5.74 -5.48 -14.36
CA PHE A 221 4.55 -4.80 -14.87
C PHE A 221 4.87 -3.53 -15.64
N LEU A 222 5.97 -2.81 -15.32
CA LEU A 222 6.39 -1.62 -16.06
C LEU A 222 6.70 -1.89 -17.54
N PHE A 223 7.00 -3.15 -17.89
CA PHE A 223 7.35 -3.54 -19.26
C PHE A 223 6.15 -4.05 -20.05
N THR A 224 4.96 -4.07 -19.43
CA THR A 224 3.71 -4.43 -20.12
C THR A 224 3.24 -3.31 -21.04
N LYS A 225 2.38 -3.67 -22.02
CA LYS A 225 1.79 -2.71 -22.95
C LYS A 225 0.96 -1.62 -22.28
N GLU A 226 0.45 -1.88 -21.09
CA GLU A 226 -0.35 -0.94 -20.30
C GLU A 226 0.44 0.30 -19.88
N TYR A 227 1.75 0.14 -19.66
CA TYR A 227 2.66 1.22 -19.31
C TYR A 227 3.40 1.84 -20.53
N LYS A 228 3.12 1.39 -21.75
CA LYS A 228 3.60 2.08 -22.94
C LYS A 228 2.84 3.41 -23.12
N ASN A 229 3.53 4.42 -23.54
CA ASN A 229 2.91 5.69 -23.92
C ASN A 229 2.19 5.51 -25.27
N ASN A 230 1.13 6.27 -25.50
CA ASN A 230 0.34 6.17 -26.75
C ASN A 230 1.09 6.68 -28.00
N LEU A 231 2.36 7.06 -27.86
CA LEU A 231 3.24 7.55 -28.93
C LEU A 231 4.40 6.58 -29.26
N GLU A 232 4.44 5.40 -28.60
CA GLU A 232 5.30 4.26 -28.90
C GLU A 232 4.43 3.09 -29.42
#